data_c723efe3ea2f65de126de0ced47c0f25
#
_entry.id   c723efe3ea2f65de126de0ced47c0f25
#
_cell.length_a   1.000
_cell.length_b   1.000
_cell.length_c   1.000
_cell.angle_alpha   90.00
_cell.angle_beta   90.00
_cell.angle_gamma   90.00
#
_symmetry.space_group_name_H-M   'P 1'
#
loop_
_entity.id
_entity.type
_entity.pdbx_description
1 polymer ?
#
loop_
_entity_poly.entity_id
_entity_poly.type
_entity_poly.pdbx_seq_one_letter_code
_entity_poly.pdbx_strand_id
1 'polypeptide(L)'
;LNVVPVLTAHPTQVQRKTMLDLTNHIHTLLRQHRDVKAGLVNEKKWLANLRRYIELMMQTDMIREKKLKVTNEITNVMEYYNSSFLQAITNLMLEYKRLAEEKGIHLENPKPITMGMWIGGDRDGNPFVTAETLKLSATVQSEVILNYYIDKVYTLYRNFSLSTNLSKTSEAVAKMAALSSDKSVYRENEPYRRAFHYIQSKLIQTLLYLKEGNFSGEGHRLADKAEAVLHANAATSVSHNGREIIPNYIQSRLSGSLDELRKEQLPSYKDAQEFKEDLLVIRDSLLEHNGQALVTGELTELLQAVDIFGFFLASIDMRQDSSVHEACVAELLASANIVKDYSSLSEEEKCQVLLKQLLEDPRILSATHAPKSELLQKELEIFKTARQLKDAIGEDVIKQNIISHSTSVSDLLELAIMLKEVGLIDEEGARVQIVPLFETIEDLDNSCDTMEKYLSLPIAQKWIASKNNYQEIMLGYSDSNKDGGYLSSCWTLYKAQQQLTAIGDKFGVKITFFHGRGGTVGRGGGPTYEAITSQPLRSINDRIRLTEQGEVIGNKYGNKDAAYYNLEMLVSAAINRMISSKKSDSDTTNEYERVMDQVVNRSYQIYRDLVFG
;
A
#
# COMPACT_ATOMS: atom_id res chain seq x y z
N LEU A 1 -7.90 -14.94 1.96
CA LEU A 1 -6.70 -14.64 1.16
C LEU A 1 -6.51 -13.15 1.02
N ASN A 2 -5.27 -12.68 1.15
CA ASN A 2 -4.87 -11.31 0.86
C ASN A 2 -3.49 -11.30 0.17
N VAL A 3 -3.45 -10.81 -1.05
CA VAL A 3 -2.22 -10.60 -1.83
C VAL A 3 -1.90 -9.12 -1.81
N VAL A 4 -0.67 -8.75 -1.45
CA VAL A 4 -0.27 -7.35 -1.30
C VAL A 4 0.90 -7.04 -2.23
N PRO A 5 0.63 -6.56 -3.46
CA PRO A 5 1.67 -5.96 -4.30
C PRO A 5 2.14 -4.66 -3.65
N VAL A 6 3.46 -4.52 -3.44
CA VAL A 6 4.07 -3.36 -2.83
C VAL A 6 4.85 -2.57 -3.87
N LEU A 7 4.41 -1.37 -4.16
CA LEU A 7 5.03 -0.51 -5.17
C LEU A 7 6.31 0.12 -4.63
N THR A 8 7.43 -0.14 -5.29
CA THR A 8 8.74 0.41 -4.90
C THR A 8 9.27 1.32 -5.99
N ALA A 9 9.92 2.42 -5.58
CA ALA A 9 10.71 3.21 -6.49
C ALA A 9 11.97 2.44 -6.93
N HIS A 10 12.39 2.63 -8.16
CA HIS A 10 13.64 2.07 -8.63
C HIS A 10 14.46 3.12 -9.39
N PRO A 11 15.77 3.25 -9.08
CA PRO A 11 16.63 4.24 -9.75
C PRO A 11 16.71 4.06 -11.27
N THR A 12 16.40 2.84 -11.77
CA THR A 12 16.40 2.52 -13.20
C THR A 12 15.06 2.75 -13.90
N GLN A 13 14.05 3.28 -13.19
CA GLN A 13 12.80 3.72 -13.83
C GLN A 13 13.03 5.00 -14.62
N VAL A 14 13.60 4.86 -15.80
CA VAL A 14 13.96 5.98 -16.69
C VAL A 14 12.89 6.32 -17.70
N GLN A 15 11.85 5.48 -17.84
CA GLN A 15 10.77 5.70 -18.82
C GLN A 15 9.95 6.94 -18.46
N ARG A 16 9.70 7.79 -19.45
CA ARG A 16 8.85 8.98 -19.28
C ARG A 16 7.37 8.60 -19.23
N LYS A 17 6.60 9.26 -18.35
CA LYS A 17 5.14 9.14 -18.30
C LYS A 17 4.50 9.38 -19.68
N THR A 18 4.98 10.37 -20.42
CA THR A 18 4.51 10.67 -21.78
C THR A 18 4.52 9.43 -22.70
N MET A 19 5.54 8.57 -22.57
CA MET A 19 5.62 7.33 -23.34
C MET A 19 4.51 6.34 -22.96
N LEU A 20 4.19 6.24 -21.68
CA LEU A 20 3.09 5.42 -21.18
C LEU A 20 1.74 5.94 -21.69
N ASP A 21 1.51 7.25 -21.61
CA ASP A 21 0.29 7.90 -22.09
C ASP A 21 0.11 7.69 -23.60
N LEU A 22 1.16 7.87 -24.40
CA LEU A 22 1.14 7.63 -25.85
C LEU A 22 0.85 6.17 -26.17
N THR A 23 1.46 5.22 -25.43
CA THR A 23 1.19 3.79 -25.58
C THR A 23 -0.27 3.48 -25.27
N ASN A 24 -0.85 4.04 -24.22
CA ASN A 24 -2.26 3.86 -23.85
C ASN A 24 -3.22 4.44 -24.91
N HIS A 25 -2.90 5.58 -25.50
CA HIS A 25 -3.67 6.13 -26.62
C HIS A 25 -3.63 5.22 -27.85
N ILE A 26 -2.44 4.72 -28.22
CA ILE A 26 -2.29 3.76 -29.33
C ILE A 26 -3.07 2.48 -29.03
N HIS A 27 -2.95 1.92 -27.83
CA HIS A 27 -3.69 0.74 -27.41
C HIS A 27 -5.22 0.94 -27.53
N THR A 28 -5.73 2.07 -27.07
CA THR A 28 -7.15 2.43 -27.16
C THR A 28 -7.63 2.49 -28.62
N LEU A 29 -6.84 3.10 -29.51
CA LEU A 29 -7.14 3.15 -30.94
C LEU A 29 -7.11 1.75 -31.57
N LEU A 30 -6.13 0.92 -31.22
CA LEU A 30 -6.07 -0.46 -31.74
C LEU A 30 -7.28 -1.30 -31.32
N ARG A 31 -7.81 -1.12 -30.13
CA ARG A 31 -9.07 -1.77 -29.68
C ARG A 31 -10.28 -1.32 -30.50
N GLN A 32 -10.33 -0.07 -30.96
CA GLN A 32 -11.40 0.44 -31.82
C GLN A 32 -11.37 -0.15 -33.24
N HIS A 33 -10.36 -0.91 -33.63
CA HIS A 33 -10.25 -1.46 -34.99
C HIS A 33 -11.45 -2.35 -35.38
N ARG A 34 -12.08 -3.05 -34.42
CA ARG A 34 -13.32 -3.80 -34.67
C ARG A 34 -14.47 -2.85 -35.12
N ASP A 35 -14.62 -1.74 -34.43
CA ASP A 35 -15.67 -0.75 -34.70
C ASP A 35 -15.42 -0.04 -36.05
N VAL A 36 -14.14 0.19 -36.39
CA VAL A 36 -13.73 0.69 -37.71
C VAL A 36 -14.15 -0.29 -38.80
N LYS A 37 -13.86 -1.59 -38.64
CA LYS A 37 -14.28 -2.63 -39.59
C LYS A 37 -15.80 -2.76 -39.73
N ALA A 38 -16.53 -2.50 -38.64
CA ALA A 38 -17.98 -2.48 -38.62
C ALA A 38 -18.60 -1.19 -39.22
N GLY A 39 -17.77 -0.23 -39.63
CA GLY A 39 -18.23 1.07 -40.17
C GLY A 39 -18.77 2.04 -39.12
N LEU A 40 -18.65 1.72 -37.83
CA LEU A 40 -19.12 2.55 -36.69
C LEU A 40 -18.19 3.73 -36.42
N VAL A 41 -16.92 3.61 -36.80
CA VAL A 41 -15.89 4.65 -36.68
C VAL A 41 -15.28 4.96 -38.02
N ASN A 42 -15.11 6.26 -38.34
CA ASN A 42 -14.52 6.69 -39.60
C ASN A 42 -13.05 6.25 -39.70
N GLU A 43 -12.76 5.36 -40.65
CA GLU A 43 -11.44 4.75 -40.84
C GLU A 43 -10.34 5.78 -41.10
N LYS A 44 -10.61 6.80 -41.96
CA LYS A 44 -9.61 7.83 -42.28
C LYS A 44 -9.22 8.64 -41.07
N LYS A 45 -10.21 9.01 -40.22
CA LYS A 45 -9.97 9.75 -38.98
C LYS A 45 -9.21 8.88 -37.95
N TRP A 46 -9.59 7.62 -37.83
CA TRP A 46 -8.94 6.65 -36.95
C TRP A 46 -7.46 6.45 -37.34
N LEU A 47 -7.19 6.22 -38.65
CA LEU A 47 -5.83 6.03 -39.17
C LEU A 47 -4.97 7.29 -38.97
N ALA A 48 -5.53 8.48 -39.23
CA ALA A 48 -4.84 9.75 -39.00
C ALA A 48 -4.45 9.93 -37.52
N ASN A 49 -5.34 9.58 -36.57
CA ASN A 49 -5.06 9.63 -35.15
C ASN A 49 -3.97 8.62 -34.76
N LEU A 50 -4.05 7.38 -35.26
CA LEU A 50 -3.05 6.33 -34.97
C LEU A 50 -1.66 6.77 -35.46
N ARG A 51 -1.56 7.29 -36.71
CA ARG A 51 -0.30 7.83 -37.25
C ARG A 51 0.24 8.95 -36.40
N ARG A 52 -0.60 9.90 -35.98
CA ARG A 52 -0.19 11.02 -35.14
C ARG A 52 0.41 10.55 -33.80
N TYR A 53 -0.20 9.59 -33.10
CA TYR A 53 0.33 9.12 -31.84
C TYR A 53 1.62 8.31 -32.01
N ILE A 54 1.74 7.53 -33.10
CA ILE A 54 2.99 6.83 -33.43
C ILE A 54 4.10 7.85 -33.71
N GLU A 55 3.81 8.90 -34.48
CA GLU A 55 4.79 9.94 -34.80
C GLU A 55 5.21 10.74 -33.56
N LEU A 56 4.28 11.11 -32.68
CA LEU A 56 4.59 11.70 -31.36
C LEU A 56 5.49 10.80 -30.54
N MET A 57 5.21 9.48 -30.53
CA MET A 57 6.02 8.51 -29.80
C MET A 57 7.44 8.40 -30.37
N MET A 58 7.58 8.39 -31.70
CA MET A 58 8.90 8.33 -32.39
C MET A 58 9.75 9.58 -32.19
N GLN A 59 9.13 10.75 -31.93
CA GLN A 59 9.80 12.04 -31.71
C GLN A 59 9.93 12.40 -30.23
N THR A 60 9.51 11.53 -29.32
CA THR A 60 9.60 11.74 -27.88
C THR A 60 10.77 10.95 -27.31
N ASP A 61 11.63 11.60 -26.52
CA ASP A 61 12.71 10.89 -25.81
C ASP A 61 12.12 9.81 -24.90
N MET A 62 12.57 8.60 -25.06
CA MET A 62 12.12 7.47 -24.24
C MET A 62 12.64 7.54 -22.81
N ILE A 63 13.81 8.10 -22.62
CA ILE A 63 14.59 8.06 -21.37
C ILE A 63 14.66 9.47 -20.77
N ARG A 64 14.63 9.52 -19.43
CA ARG A 64 14.87 10.75 -18.69
C ARG A 64 16.37 10.93 -18.46
N GLU A 65 16.89 12.11 -18.73
CA GLU A 65 18.28 12.46 -18.46
C GLU A 65 18.54 12.76 -16.97
N LYS A 66 17.53 13.22 -16.24
CA LYS A 66 17.65 13.63 -14.83
C LYS A 66 16.97 12.62 -13.92
N LYS A 67 17.65 12.26 -12.81
CA LYS A 67 17.10 11.45 -11.73
C LYS A 67 15.88 12.14 -11.11
N LEU A 68 14.83 11.38 -10.83
CA LEU A 68 13.65 11.88 -10.15
C LEU A 68 13.96 12.23 -8.69
N LYS A 69 13.26 13.24 -8.18
CA LYS A 69 13.17 13.48 -6.74
C LYS A 69 12.08 12.60 -6.15
N VAL A 70 12.16 12.28 -4.86
CA VAL A 70 11.14 11.48 -4.15
C VAL A 70 9.73 12.06 -4.33
N THR A 71 9.59 13.39 -4.32
CA THR A 71 8.30 14.07 -4.57
C THR A 71 7.72 13.77 -5.96
N ASN A 72 8.56 13.67 -6.99
CA ASN A 72 8.12 13.29 -8.33
C ASN A 72 7.75 11.80 -8.42
N GLU A 73 8.46 10.95 -7.68
CA GLU A 73 8.15 9.51 -7.61
C GLU A 73 6.77 9.28 -6.97
N ILE A 74 6.48 9.98 -5.86
CA ILE A 74 5.16 9.97 -5.21
C ILE A 74 4.06 10.35 -6.22
N THR A 75 4.22 11.47 -6.92
CA THR A 75 3.22 11.95 -7.89
C THR A 75 3.05 10.96 -9.05
N ASN A 76 4.15 10.41 -9.58
CA ASN A 76 4.09 9.48 -10.71
C ASN A 76 3.36 8.18 -10.36
N VAL A 77 3.53 7.65 -9.14
CA VAL A 77 2.84 6.41 -8.76
C VAL A 77 1.33 6.62 -8.62
N MET A 78 0.88 7.82 -8.22
CA MET A 78 -0.55 8.13 -8.12
C MET A 78 -1.25 8.06 -9.47
N GLU A 79 -0.55 8.29 -10.56
CA GLU A 79 -1.12 8.17 -11.90
C GLU A 79 -1.53 6.74 -12.27
N TYR A 80 -0.83 5.73 -11.74
CA TYR A 80 -1.26 4.34 -11.93
C TYR A 80 -2.57 4.05 -11.20
N TYR A 81 -2.82 4.70 -10.05
CA TYR A 81 -4.12 4.59 -9.39
C TYR A 81 -5.23 5.18 -10.25
N ASN A 82 -5.05 6.41 -10.75
CA ASN A 82 -6.03 7.09 -11.60
C ASN A 82 -6.27 6.35 -12.94
N SER A 83 -5.21 5.87 -13.58
CA SER A 83 -5.29 5.28 -14.92
C SER A 83 -5.74 3.82 -14.93
N SER A 84 -5.47 3.06 -13.85
CA SER A 84 -5.68 1.60 -13.87
C SER A 84 -6.13 0.99 -12.54
N PHE A 85 -5.41 1.20 -11.43
CA PHE A 85 -5.64 0.42 -10.20
C PHE A 85 -7.02 0.60 -9.59
N LEU A 86 -7.53 1.85 -9.49
CA LEU A 86 -8.84 2.11 -8.89
C LEU A 86 -9.95 1.30 -9.56
N GLN A 87 -9.93 1.22 -10.88
CA GLN A 87 -10.93 0.45 -11.62
C GLN A 87 -10.60 -1.05 -11.65
N ALA A 88 -9.34 -1.42 -11.92
CA ALA A 88 -8.95 -2.82 -12.07
C ALA A 88 -9.14 -3.61 -10.78
N ILE A 89 -8.72 -3.07 -9.63
CA ILE A 89 -8.86 -3.74 -8.33
C ILE A 89 -10.33 -3.84 -7.95
N THR A 90 -11.11 -2.76 -8.08
CA THR A 90 -12.54 -2.79 -7.76
C THR A 90 -13.29 -3.82 -8.62
N ASN A 91 -13.03 -3.87 -9.93
CA ASN A 91 -13.66 -4.84 -10.83
C ASN A 91 -13.26 -6.28 -10.50
N LEU A 92 -11.98 -6.52 -10.20
CA LEU A 92 -11.50 -7.85 -9.83
C LEU A 92 -12.16 -8.34 -8.54
N MET A 93 -12.36 -7.44 -7.58
CA MET A 93 -13.05 -7.76 -6.32
C MET A 93 -14.50 -8.14 -6.53
N LEU A 94 -15.21 -7.37 -7.35
CA LEU A 94 -16.62 -7.64 -7.67
C LEU A 94 -16.75 -8.97 -8.41
N GLU A 95 -15.87 -9.25 -9.36
CA GLU A 95 -15.84 -10.52 -10.10
C GLU A 95 -15.50 -11.70 -9.19
N TYR A 96 -14.53 -11.54 -8.30
CA TYR A 96 -14.18 -12.55 -7.30
C TYR A 96 -15.38 -12.91 -6.41
N LYS A 97 -16.10 -11.90 -5.92
CA LYS A 97 -17.30 -12.08 -5.12
C LYS A 97 -18.40 -12.78 -5.93
N ARG A 98 -18.66 -12.35 -7.16
CA ARG A 98 -19.65 -12.94 -8.07
C ARG A 98 -19.37 -14.44 -8.32
N LEU A 99 -18.12 -14.79 -8.63
CA LEU A 99 -17.71 -16.18 -8.87
C LEU A 99 -17.84 -17.05 -7.61
N ALA A 100 -17.56 -16.51 -6.43
CA ALA A 100 -17.76 -17.22 -5.17
C ALA A 100 -19.26 -17.49 -4.92
N GLU A 101 -20.11 -16.48 -5.10
CA GLU A 101 -21.56 -16.59 -4.96
C GLU A 101 -22.17 -17.61 -5.93
N GLU A 102 -21.69 -17.67 -7.18
CA GLU A 102 -22.11 -18.70 -8.16
C GLU A 102 -21.74 -20.13 -7.72
N LYS A 103 -20.73 -20.29 -6.88
CA LYS A 103 -20.35 -21.56 -6.27
C LYS A 103 -21.02 -21.82 -4.92
N GLY A 104 -21.95 -20.97 -4.51
CA GLY A 104 -22.61 -21.06 -3.22
C GLY A 104 -21.73 -20.67 -2.03
N ILE A 105 -20.62 -19.98 -2.27
CA ILE A 105 -19.69 -19.50 -1.23
C ILE A 105 -20.01 -18.04 -0.95
N HIS A 106 -20.51 -17.77 0.25
CA HIS A 106 -20.72 -16.40 0.71
C HIS A 106 -19.42 -15.84 1.30
N LEU A 107 -18.93 -14.73 0.76
CA LEU A 107 -17.74 -14.05 1.23
C LEU A 107 -18.13 -12.74 1.93
N GLU A 108 -17.86 -12.67 3.22
CA GLU A 108 -17.97 -11.41 3.98
C GLU A 108 -16.74 -10.54 3.72
N ASN A 109 -16.94 -9.37 3.11
CA ASN A 109 -15.89 -8.37 2.86
C ASN A 109 -14.56 -8.94 2.33
N PRO A 110 -14.57 -9.68 1.21
CA PRO A 110 -13.35 -10.25 0.66
C PRO A 110 -12.38 -9.13 0.24
N LYS A 111 -11.12 -9.24 0.67
CA LYS A 111 -10.03 -8.34 0.28
C LYS A 111 -8.87 -9.17 -0.30
N PRO A 112 -9.07 -9.88 -1.44
CA PRO A 112 -8.01 -10.69 -2.03
C PRO A 112 -6.80 -9.85 -2.48
N ILE A 113 -6.99 -8.55 -2.71
CA ILE A 113 -5.89 -7.61 -3.00
C ILE A 113 -6.01 -6.37 -2.11
N THR A 114 -4.89 -5.98 -1.53
CA THR A 114 -4.64 -4.65 -0.97
C THR A 114 -3.28 -4.18 -1.44
N MET A 115 -3.07 -2.86 -1.49
CA MET A 115 -1.82 -2.31 -2.02
C MET A 115 -0.88 -1.89 -0.90
N GLY A 116 0.42 -2.06 -1.12
CA GLY A 116 1.47 -1.50 -0.30
C GLY A 116 2.35 -0.53 -1.09
N MET A 117 3.10 0.32 -0.42
CA MET A 117 3.98 1.29 -1.05
C MET A 117 5.19 1.60 -0.18
N TRP A 118 6.38 1.66 -0.80
CA TRP A 118 7.63 2.09 -0.16
C TRP A 118 7.95 3.55 -0.39
N ILE A 119 7.39 4.15 -1.45
CA ILE A 119 7.72 5.50 -1.89
C ILE A 119 7.28 6.51 -0.84
N GLY A 120 8.24 7.19 -0.24
CA GLY A 120 8.04 8.12 0.87
C GLY A 120 8.19 7.52 2.27
N GLY A 121 8.37 6.19 2.40
CA GLY A 121 8.57 5.50 3.68
C GLY A 121 9.92 4.79 3.83
N ASP A 122 10.55 4.46 2.70
CA ASP A 122 11.82 3.74 2.65
C ASP A 122 13.00 4.71 2.78
N ARG A 123 13.70 4.66 3.92
CA ARG A 123 14.85 5.52 4.25
C ARG A 123 16.19 4.83 4.04
N ASP A 124 16.18 3.52 3.89
CA ASP A 124 17.41 2.75 3.74
C ASP A 124 18.18 3.18 2.49
N GLY A 125 19.41 3.68 2.69
CA GLY A 125 20.23 4.24 1.62
C GLY A 125 19.66 5.50 0.92
N ASN A 126 18.58 6.10 1.44
CA ASN A 126 17.93 7.27 0.82
C ASN A 126 17.72 8.44 1.79
N PRO A 127 18.70 9.35 1.90
CA PRO A 127 18.62 10.48 2.83
C PRO A 127 17.55 11.52 2.47
N PHE A 128 16.91 11.42 1.30
CA PHE A 128 15.87 12.33 0.84
C PHE A 128 14.47 11.90 1.29
N VAL A 129 14.34 10.74 1.94
CA VAL A 129 13.10 10.34 2.59
C VAL A 129 13.11 10.85 4.02
N THR A 130 12.21 11.79 4.31
CA THR A 130 12.10 12.53 5.57
C THR A 130 10.66 12.47 6.09
N ALA A 131 10.44 13.03 7.27
CA ALA A 131 9.09 13.19 7.83
C ALA A 131 8.15 13.93 6.87
N GLU A 132 8.65 14.97 6.19
CA GLU A 132 7.87 15.73 5.20
C GLU A 132 7.50 14.88 3.99
N THR A 133 8.42 14.06 3.47
CA THR A 133 8.12 13.18 2.33
C THR A 133 7.16 12.07 2.71
N LEU A 134 7.24 11.53 3.94
CA LEU A 134 6.27 10.58 4.46
C LEU A 134 4.86 11.21 4.55
N LYS A 135 4.79 12.41 5.13
CA LYS A 135 3.55 13.19 5.21
C LYS A 135 2.98 13.47 3.83
N LEU A 136 3.81 13.94 2.89
CA LEU A 136 3.42 14.20 1.51
C LEU A 136 2.87 12.94 0.84
N SER A 137 3.56 11.80 0.98
CA SER A 137 3.12 10.52 0.40
C SER A 137 1.74 10.11 0.87
N ALA A 138 1.47 10.19 2.17
CA ALA A 138 0.16 9.86 2.74
C ALA A 138 -0.93 10.85 2.33
N THR A 139 -0.63 12.16 2.35
CA THR A 139 -1.61 13.21 2.02
C THR A 139 -2.02 13.16 0.55
N VAL A 140 -1.08 12.96 -0.38
CA VAL A 140 -1.39 12.87 -1.82
C VAL A 140 -2.20 11.61 -2.12
N GLN A 141 -1.94 10.49 -1.46
CA GLN A 141 -2.79 9.30 -1.57
C GLN A 141 -4.23 9.57 -1.13
N SER A 142 -4.40 10.22 0.03
CA SER A 142 -5.73 10.59 0.55
C SER A 142 -6.44 11.56 -0.40
N GLU A 143 -5.72 12.52 -0.98
CA GLU A 143 -6.29 13.44 -1.96
C GLU A 143 -6.82 12.71 -3.20
N VAL A 144 -6.06 11.78 -3.75
CA VAL A 144 -6.46 11.02 -4.93
C VAL A 144 -7.73 10.19 -4.66
N ILE A 145 -7.77 9.46 -3.54
CA ILE A 145 -8.92 8.60 -3.27
C ILE A 145 -10.16 9.39 -2.85
N LEU A 146 -10.02 10.47 -2.09
CA LEU A 146 -11.17 11.31 -1.72
C LEU A 146 -11.77 12.02 -2.95
N ASN A 147 -10.96 12.51 -3.88
CA ASN A 147 -11.46 13.05 -5.13
C ASN A 147 -12.21 11.99 -5.94
N TYR A 148 -11.70 10.77 -6.02
CA TYR A 148 -12.41 9.65 -6.65
C TYR A 148 -13.78 9.40 -5.98
N TYR A 149 -13.86 9.39 -4.66
CA TYR A 149 -15.14 9.23 -3.95
C TYR A 149 -16.10 10.40 -4.18
N ILE A 150 -15.60 11.63 -4.15
CA ILE A 150 -16.40 12.84 -4.44
C ILE A 150 -17.03 12.74 -5.83
N ASP A 151 -16.28 12.29 -6.84
CA ASP A 151 -16.78 12.10 -8.21
C ASP A 151 -17.84 11.00 -8.31
N LYS A 152 -17.59 9.86 -7.66
CA LYS A 152 -18.55 8.75 -7.64
C LYS A 152 -19.83 9.16 -6.92
N VAL A 153 -19.75 9.82 -5.76
CA VAL A 153 -20.91 10.34 -5.04
C VAL A 153 -21.65 11.41 -5.85
N TYR A 154 -20.93 12.28 -6.59
CA TYR A 154 -21.56 13.25 -7.48
C TYR A 154 -22.32 12.57 -8.62
N THR A 155 -21.80 11.50 -9.17
CA THR A 155 -22.50 10.70 -10.18
C THR A 155 -23.79 10.09 -9.61
N LEU A 156 -23.72 9.50 -8.42
CA LEU A 156 -24.89 9.00 -7.71
C LEU A 156 -25.89 10.10 -7.39
N TYR A 157 -25.43 11.26 -6.91
CA TYR A 157 -26.26 12.45 -6.70
C TYR A 157 -27.05 12.85 -7.97
N ARG A 158 -26.43 12.78 -9.13
CA ARG A 158 -27.10 13.11 -10.40
C ARG A 158 -28.10 12.05 -10.84
N ASN A 159 -27.81 10.78 -10.62
CA ASN A 159 -28.61 9.66 -11.13
C ASN A 159 -29.80 9.33 -10.20
N PHE A 160 -29.69 9.58 -8.90
CA PHE A 160 -30.68 9.18 -7.89
C PHE A 160 -31.71 10.28 -7.57
N SER A 161 -32.34 10.81 -8.61
CA SER A 161 -33.48 11.76 -8.45
C SER A 161 -34.80 11.05 -8.14
N LEU A 162 -34.75 10.08 -7.20
CA LEU A 162 -35.93 9.31 -6.81
C LEU A 162 -36.89 10.18 -6.00
N SER A 163 -38.14 10.28 -6.50
CA SER A 163 -39.16 11.12 -5.89
C SER A 163 -40.00 10.38 -4.86
N THR A 164 -40.26 11.00 -3.72
CA THR A 164 -41.20 10.48 -2.69
C THR A 164 -42.63 10.32 -3.20
N ASN A 165 -42.99 10.95 -4.32
CA ASN A 165 -44.26 10.75 -4.98
C ASN A 165 -44.40 9.38 -5.65
N LEU A 166 -43.28 8.73 -5.96
CA LEU A 166 -43.24 7.45 -6.70
C LEU A 166 -42.62 6.31 -5.89
N SER A 167 -41.75 6.60 -4.97
CA SER A 167 -41.02 5.61 -4.16
C SER A 167 -40.95 6.04 -2.71
N LYS A 168 -41.02 5.08 -1.81
CA LYS A 168 -40.81 5.32 -0.38
C LYS A 168 -39.33 5.41 -0.07
N THR A 169 -39.00 6.00 1.06
CA THR A 169 -37.63 6.08 1.60
C THR A 169 -37.64 5.81 3.11
N SER A 170 -36.55 5.29 3.64
CA SER A 170 -36.42 5.05 5.08
C SER A 170 -36.33 6.37 5.85
N GLU A 171 -36.68 6.33 7.13
CA GLU A 171 -36.55 7.49 8.03
C GLU A 171 -35.08 7.94 8.15
N ALA A 172 -34.13 6.99 8.11
CA ALA A 172 -32.70 7.27 8.17
C ALA A 172 -32.22 8.12 6.98
N VAL A 173 -32.63 7.78 5.75
CA VAL A 173 -32.33 8.59 4.56
C VAL A 173 -33.01 9.96 4.63
N ALA A 174 -34.27 10.04 5.12
CA ALA A 174 -34.96 11.31 5.30
C ALA A 174 -34.23 12.23 6.29
N LYS A 175 -33.75 11.69 7.42
CA LYS A 175 -32.93 12.43 8.39
C LYS A 175 -31.62 12.93 7.75
N MET A 176 -30.91 12.08 7.02
CA MET A 176 -29.68 12.46 6.30
C MET A 176 -29.95 13.56 5.27
N ALA A 177 -31.03 13.44 4.50
CA ALA A 177 -31.47 14.46 3.53
C ALA A 177 -31.79 15.81 4.18
N ALA A 178 -32.31 15.81 5.41
CA ALA A 178 -32.59 17.03 6.16
C ALA A 178 -31.32 17.80 6.58
N LEU A 179 -30.20 17.11 6.75
CA LEU A 179 -28.89 17.70 7.05
C LEU A 179 -28.22 18.33 5.83
N SER A 180 -28.73 18.07 4.62
CA SER A 180 -28.19 18.62 3.38
C SER A 180 -28.39 20.12 3.29
N SER A 181 -27.36 20.85 2.84
CA SER A 181 -27.42 22.27 2.52
C SER A 181 -28.15 22.58 1.21
N ASP A 182 -28.46 21.54 0.41
CA ASP A 182 -29.24 21.71 -0.81
C ASP A 182 -30.69 22.13 -0.49
N LYS A 183 -30.98 23.40 -0.66
CA LYS A 183 -32.31 24.05 -0.42
C LYS A 183 -33.10 24.24 -1.70
N SER A 184 -32.74 23.62 -2.79
CA SER A 184 -33.44 23.74 -4.06
C SER A 184 -34.88 23.22 -3.95
N VAL A 185 -35.86 24.06 -4.25
CA VAL A 185 -37.28 23.71 -4.28
C VAL A 185 -37.57 22.56 -5.28
N TYR A 186 -36.77 22.43 -6.32
CA TYR A 186 -36.91 21.37 -7.33
C TYR A 186 -36.51 20.00 -6.81
N ARG A 187 -35.84 19.91 -5.65
CA ARG A 187 -35.34 18.67 -5.04
C ARG A 187 -35.98 18.38 -3.68
N GLU A 188 -37.06 19.07 -3.36
CA GLU A 188 -37.75 18.94 -2.10
C GLU A 188 -38.24 17.50 -1.89
N ASN A 189 -38.69 16.86 -2.95
CA ASN A 189 -39.19 15.48 -2.98
C ASN A 189 -38.13 14.44 -3.37
N GLU A 190 -36.83 14.77 -3.38
CA GLU A 190 -35.73 13.89 -3.80
C GLU A 190 -34.78 13.58 -2.62
N PRO A 191 -35.20 12.80 -1.61
CA PRO A 191 -34.42 12.59 -0.38
C PRO A 191 -33.08 11.87 -0.64
N TYR A 192 -33.03 10.89 -1.54
CA TYR A 192 -31.78 10.21 -1.87
C TYR A 192 -30.75 11.17 -2.47
N ARG A 193 -31.18 12.04 -3.37
CA ARG A 193 -30.31 13.04 -3.98
C ARG A 193 -29.75 14.02 -2.94
N ARG A 194 -30.60 14.48 -2.03
CA ARG A 194 -30.18 15.35 -0.93
C ARG A 194 -29.24 14.64 0.06
N ALA A 195 -29.47 13.35 0.33
CA ALA A 195 -28.58 12.55 1.15
C ALA A 195 -27.19 12.40 0.50
N PHE A 196 -27.10 12.12 -0.81
CA PHE A 196 -25.82 12.12 -1.52
C PHE A 196 -25.14 13.48 -1.52
N HIS A 197 -25.87 14.60 -1.61
CA HIS A 197 -25.30 15.94 -1.45
C HIS A 197 -24.67 16.13 -0.06
N TYR A 198 -25.34 15.68 1.00
CA TYR A 198 -24.79 15.72 2.36
C TYR A 198 -23.50 14.90 2.48
N ILE A 199 -23.49 13.68 1.95
CA ILE A 199 -22.30 12.81 1.92
C ILE A 199 -21.15 13.47 1.13
N GLN A 200 -21.44 14.05 -0.02
CA GLN A 200 -20.45 14.78 -0.83
C GLN A 200 -19.83 15.95 -0.06
N SER A 201 -20.66 16.73 0.62
CA SER A 201 -20.20 17.86 1.43
C SER A 201 -19.28 17.40 2.58
N LYS A 202 -19.62 16.31 3.28
CA LYS A 202 -18.73 15.72 4.32
C LYS A 202 -17.39 15.26 3.73
N LEU A 203 -17.38 14.61 2.54
CA LEU A 203 -16.14 14.20 1.88
C LEU A 203 -15.25 15.39 1.52
N ILE A 204 -15.86 16.49 1.06
CA ILE A 204 -15.13 17.73 0.75
C ILE A 204 -14.53 18.32 2.03
N GLN A 205 -15.27 18.35 3.15
CA GLN A 205 -14.73 18.80 4.44
C GLN A 205 -13.57 17.90 4.90
N THR A 206 -13.68 16.57 4.69
CA THR A 206 -12.59 15.63 5.00
C THR A 206 -11.35 15.92 4.16
N LEU A 207 -11.53 16.16 2.86
CA LEU A 207 -10.42 16.52 1.97
C LEU A 207 -9.75 17.84 2.40
N LEU A 208 -10.53 18.86 2.74
CA LEU A 208 -10.01 20.14 3.22
C LEU A 208 -9.24 19.96 4.54
N TYR A 209 -9.81 19.22 5.50
CA TYR A 209 -9.15 18.92 6.78
C TYR A 209 -7.78 18.26 6.57
N LEU A 210 -7.69 17.27 5.67
CA LEU A 210 -6.44 16.59 5.38
C LEU A 210 -5.43 17.48 4.62
N LYS A 211 -5.91 18.37 3.74
CA LYS A 211 -5.06 19.34 3.01
C LYS A 211 -4.52 20.45 3.91
N GLU A 212 -5.33 20.98 4.81
CA GLU A 212 -4.91 22.04 5.75
C GLU A 212 -3.86 21.55 6.75
N GLY A 213 -3.57 20.24 6.74
CA GLY A 213 -2.46 19.64 7.47
C GLY A 213 -2.52 19.91 8.98
N ASN A 214 -3.72 19.94 9.57
CA ASN A 214 -3.98 20.10 11.01
C ASN A 214 -3.30 19.02 11.89
N PHE A 215 -2.31 18.35 11.30
CA PHE A 215 -1.42 17.38 11.96
C PHE A 215 -0.41 18.02 12.90
N SER A 216 -0.42 19.31 13.10
CA SER A 216 0.41 20.22 13.87
C SER A 216 1.21 21.23 12.99
N GLY A 217 0.82 22.44 13.05
CA GLY A 217 1.56 23.71 12.95
C GLY A 217 2.39 24.09 11.71
N GLU A 218 2.91 23.19 10.87
CA GLU A 218 3.85 23.54 9.79
C GLU A 218 3.46 23.05 8.37
N GLY A 219 2.28 22.46 8.20
CA GLY A 219 1.89 21.76 6.97
C GLY A 219 1.54 22.61 5.73
N HIS A 220 1.32 23.91 5.88
CA HIS A 220 0.85 24.78 4.78
C HIS A 220 1.81 24.87 3.58
N ARG A 221 3.12 24.82 3.79
CA ARG A 221 4.11 25.00 2.71
C ARG A 221 4.27 23.78 1.79
N LEU A 222 3.91 22.59 2.26
CA LEU A 222 4.08 21.34 1.47
C LEU A 222 2.84 20.99 0.67
N ALA A 223 1.65 21.25 1.21
CA ALA A 223 0.40 21.13 0.47
C ALA A 223 0.39 22.07 -0.74
N ASP A 224 0.82 23.34 -0.56
CA ASP A 224 0.97 24.31 -1.64
C ASP A 224 1.99 23.85 -2.70
N LYS A 225 3.08 23.19 -2.30
CA LYS A 225 4.07 22.64 -3.25
C LYS A 225 3.56 21.40 -3.98
N ALA A 226 2.82 20.51 -3.30
CA ALA A 226 2.18 19.36 -3.93
C ALA A 226 1.09 19.80 -4.91
N GLU A 227 0.30 20.80 -4.53
CA GLU A 227 -0.70 21.41 -5.39
C GLU A 227 -0.05 22.07 -6.62
N ALA A 228 1.05 22.80 -6.45
CA ALA A 228 1.81 23.37 -7.56
C ALA A 228 2.40 22.31 -8.50
N VAL A 229 2.85 21.14 -7.97
CA VAL A 229 3.36 20.04 -8.78
C VAL A 229 2.22 19.29 -9.48
N LEU A 230 1.09 19.08 -8.81
CA LEU A 230 -0.10 18.48 -9.43
C LEU A 230 -0.69 19.40 -10.50
N HIS A 231 -0.74 20.71 -10.27
CA HIS A 231 -1.17 21.71 -11.25
C HIS A 231 -0.20 21.83 -12.44
N ALA A 232 1.10 21.78 -12.20
CA ALA A 232 2.10 21.78 -13.27
C ALA A 232 2.01 20.54 -14.16
N ASN A 233 1.70 19.37 -13.57
CA ASN A 233 1.50 18.13 -14.30
C ASN A 233 0.13 18.07 -15.00
N ALA A 234 -0.92 18.67 -14.41
CA ALA A 234 -2.25 18.80 -15.02
C ALA A 234 -2.25 19.79 -16.22
N ALA A 235 -1.47 20.86 -16.15
CA ALA A 235 -1.31 21.83 -17.24
C ALA A 235 -0.57 21.26 -18.47
N THR A 236 0.17 20.16 -18.31
CA THR A 236 0.82 19.44 -19.42
C THR A 236 -0.05 18.34 -20.05
N SER A 237 -1.21 18.01 -19.46
CA SER A 237 -2.18 17.11 -20.08
C SER A 237 -2.98 17.88 -21.15
N VAL A 238 -2.48 17.86 -22.37
CA VAL A 238 -3.14 18.48 -23.55
C VAL A 238 -4.51 17.85 -23.74
N SER A 239 -5.55 18.67 -23.61
CA SER A 239 -6.92 18.37 -23.99
C SER A 239 -7.00 17.80 -25.41
N HIS A 240 -7.47 16.57 -25.53
CA HIS A 240 -7.77 16.00 -26.84
C HIS A 240 -9.16 15.39 -26.85
N ASN A 241 -10.01 15.97 -27.66
CA ASN A 241 -11.39 15.57 -28.00
C ASN A 241 -12.51 15.87 -26.99
N GLY A 242 -12.64 17.10 -26.50
CA GLY A 242 -13.92 17.61 -25.95
C GLY A 242 -14.48 16.84 -24.73
N ARG A 243 -13.73 15.92 -24.17
CA ARG A 243 -13.92 15.34 -22.83
C ARG A 243 -12.75 15.78 -21.98
N GLU A 244 -12.93 16.92 -21.32
CA GLU A 244 -12.05 17.33 -20.23
C GLU A 244 -11.92 16.17 -19.26
N ILE A 245 -10.69 15.79 -18.94
CA ILE A 245 -10.39 14.92 -17.84
C ILE A 245 -10.84 15.66 -16.59
N ILE A 246 -11.76 15.08 -15.90
CA ILE A 246 -12.56 15.54 -14.77
C ILE A 246 -11.86 16.38 -13.67
N PRO A 247 -10.53 16.34 -13.40
CA PRO A 247 -9.89 17.20 -12.42
C PRO A 247 -10.17 18.70 -12.58
N ASN A 248 -10.18 19.22 -13.81
CA ASN A 248 -10.41 20.65 -14.04
C ASN A 248 -11.88 21.08 -13.93
N TYR A 249 -12.82 20.18 -14.18
CA TYR A 249 -14.24 20.48 -14.08
C TYR A 249 -14.70 20.54 -12.62
N ILE A 250 -14.18 19.67 -11.78
CA ILE A 250 -14.42 19.72 -10.33
C ILE A 250 -13.74 20.94 -9.74
N GLN A 251 -12.49 21.22 -10.08
CA GLN A 251 -11.80 22.42 -9.60
C GLN A 251 -12.49 23.71 -10.04
N SER A 252 -12.96 23.83 -11.28
CA SER A 252 -13.66 25.04 -11.74
C SER A 252 -15.05 25.22 -11.17
N ARG A 253 -15.77 24.13 -10.81
CA ARG A 253 -17.02 24.20 -10.08
C ARG A 253 -16.84 24.27 -8.57
N LEU A 254 -15.80 23.62 -8.01
CA LEU A 254 -15.46 23.67 -6.61
C LEU A 254 -14.78 25.00 -6.25
N SER A 255 -14.04 25.66 -7.13
CA SER A 255 -13.43 26.97 -6.81
C SER A 255 -14.44 28.07 -6.49
N GLY A 256 -15.62 28.05 -7.12
CA GLY A 256 -16.74 28.93 -6.72
C GLY A 256 -17.53 28.42 -5.52
N SER A 257 -17.61 27.09 -5.32
CA SER A 257 -18.38 26.48 -4.24
C SER A 257 -17.51 26.03 -3.04
N LEU A 258 -16.20 25.90 -3.18
CA LEU A 258 -15.29 25.58 -2.07
C LEU A 258 -15.31 26.68 -1.00
N ASP A 259 -15.37 27.96 -1.41
CA ASP A 259 -15.50 29.07 -0.47
C ASP A 259 -16.89 29.12 0.18
N GLU A 260 -17.92 28.63 -0.50
CA GLU A 260 -19.26 28.46 0.09
C GLU A 260 -19.30 27.24 1.00
N LEU A 261 -18.71 26.11 0.61
CA LEU A 261 -18.61 24.88 1.40
C LEU A 261 -17.69 25.04 2.60
N ARG A 262 -16.62 25.85 2.51
CA ARG A 262 -15.80 26.25 3.68
C ARG A 262 -16.62 27.01 4.73
N LYS A 263 -17.67 27.70 4.32
CA LYS A 263 -18.61 28.38 5.23
C LYS A 263 -19.65 27.43 5.82
N GLU A 264 -19.85 26.26 5.23
CA GLU A 264 -20.70 25.22 5.78
C GLU A 264 -19.97 24.56 6.96
N GLN A 265 -20.47 24.71 8.17
CA GLN A 265 -19.96 24.05 9.38
C GLN A 265 -20.40 22.58 9.43
N LEU A 266 -20.16 21.81 8.35
CA LEU A 266 -20.42 20.38 8.35
C LEU A 266 -19.19 19.64 8.92
N PRO A 267 -19.40 18.57 9.71
CA PRO A 267 -18.29 17.77 10.20
C PRO A 267 -17.62 17.02 9.04
N SER A 268 -16.30 16.87 9.11
CA SER A 268 -15.56 15.90 8.28
C SER A 268 -15.87 14.47 8.72
N TYR A 269 -15.66 13.50 7.86
CA TYR A 269 -15.63 12.10 8.27
C TYR A 269 -14.42 11.83 9.16
N LYS A 270 -14.65 11.10 10.23
CA LYS A 270 -13.60 10.65 11.14
C LYS A 270 -12.68 9.63 10.46
N ASP A 271 -13.29 8.70 9.74
CA ASP A 271 -12.61 7.61 9.03
C ASP A 271 -13.48 7.11 7.86
N ALA A 272 -12.93 6.19 7.09
CA ALA A 272 -13.62 5.61 5.94
C ALA A 272 -14.80 4.70 6.35
N GLN A 273 -14.81 4.19 7.58
CA GLN A 273 -15.89 3.37 8.09
C GLN A 273 -17.17 4.20 8.30
N GLU A 274 -17.05 5.41 8.87
CA GLU A 274 -18.18 6.33 8.99
C GLU A 274 -18.77 6.71 7.62
N PHE A 275 -17.91 6.95 6.63
CA PHE A 275 -18.36 7.19 5.26
C PHE A 275 -19.10 5.99 4.67
N LYS A 276 -18.59 4.78 4.90
CA LYS A 276 -19.25 3.54 4.48
C LYS A 276 -20.62 3.37 5.12
N GLU A 277 -20.75 3.68 6.41
CA GLU A 277 -22.02 3.60 7.13
C GLU A 277 -23.08 4.51 6.52
N ASP A 278 -22.74 5.74 6.14
CA ASP A 278 -23.65 6.62 5.42
C ASP A 278 -24.10 6.04 4.08
N LEU A 279 -23.20 5.37 3.33
CA LEU A 279 -23.56 4.67 2.09
C LEU A 279 -24.45 3.45 2.33
N LEU A 280 -24.21 2.72 3.42
CA LEU A 280 -25.02 1.57 3.81
C LEU A 280 -26.46 1.98 4.18
N VAL A 281 -26.65 3.11 4.83
CA VAL A 281 -27.99 3.67 5.09
C VAL A 281 -28.78 3.86 3.79
N ILE A 282 -28.13 4.36 2.73
CA ILE A 282 -28.76 4.50 1.42
C ILE A 282 -29.06 3.15 0.78
N ARG A 283 -28.09 2.22 0.79
CA ARG A 283 -28.26 0.87 0.26
C ARG A 283 -29.43 0.14 0.92
N ASP A 284 -29.47 0.16 2.23
CA ASP A 284 -30.47 -0.59 3.01
C ASP A 284 -31.87 -0.02 2.79
N SER A 285 -32.00 1.31 2.70
CA SER A 285 -33.25 1.97 2.33
C SER A 285 -33.75 1.58 0.93
N LEU A 286 -32.84 1.46 -0.04
CA LEU A 286 -33.18 1.01 -1.40
C LEU A 286 -33.66 -0.45 -1.39
N LEU A 287 -32.99 -1.34 -0.65
CA LEU A 287 -33.36 -2.75 -0.54
C LEU A 287 -34.73 -2.93 0.15
N GLU A 288 -35.00 -2.15 1.20
CA GLU A 288 -36.29 -2.13 1.91
C GLU A 288 -37.47 -1.73 1.00
N HIS A 289 -37.21 -0.87 0.01
CA HIS A 289 -38.24 -0.30 -0.86
C HIS A 289 -38.19 -0.83 -2.31
N ASN A 290 -37.77 -2.09 -2.49
CA ASN A 290 -37.71 -2.79 -3.79
C ASN A 290 -36.73 -2.21 -4.81
N GLY A 291 -35.69 -1.52 -4.36
CA GLY A 291 -34.64 -0.92 -5.18
C GLY A 291 -33.43 -1.83 -5.46
N GLN A 292 -33.60 -3.16 -5.50
CA GLN A 292 -32.49 -4.12 -5.69
C GLN A 292 -31.64 -3.78 -6.93
N ALA A 293 -32.27 -3.44 -8.05
CA ALA A 293 -31.57 -3.07 -9.26
C ALA A 293 -30.78 -1.75 -9.13
N LEU A 294 -31.19 -0.85 -8.21
CA LEU A 294 -30.52 0.43 -7.98
C LEU A 294 -29.29 0.32 -7.07
N VAL A 295 -29.21 -0.76 -6.30
CA VAL A 295 -28.03 -1.04 -5.46
C VAL A 295 -26.89 -1.57 -6.30
N THR A 296 -27.17 -2.29 -7.40
CA THR A 296 -26.14 -2.80 -8.31
C THR A 296 -25.44 -1.67 -9.07
N GLY A 297 -24.22 -1.94 -9.56
CA GLY A 297 -23.45 -0.94 -10.32
C GLY A 297 -22.74 0.09 -9.43
N GLU A 298 -22.93 1.38 -9.68
CA GLU A 298 -22.13 2.47 -9.12
C GLU A 298 -22.07 2.51 -7.58
N LEU A 299 -23.18 2.23 -6.90
CA LEU A 299 -23.21 2.22 -5.43
C LEU A 299 -22.41 1.02 -4.86
N THR A 300 -22.58 -0.16 -5.45
CA THR A 300 -21.81 -1.35 -5.06
C THR A 300 -20.31 -1.17 -5.36
N GLU A 301 -19.96 -0.60 -6.52
CA GLU A 301 -18.57 -0.27 -6.87
C GLU A 301 -17.96 0.69 -5.84
N LEU A 302 -18.70 1.72 -5.45
CA LEU A 302 -18.25 2.69 -4.45
C LEU A 302 -18.05 2.04 -3.08
N LEU A 303 -19.01 1.27 -2.59
CA LEU A 303 -18.88 0.52 -1.34
C LEU A 303 -17.66 -0.39 -1.34
N GLN A 304 -17.44 -1.11 -2.45
CA GLN A 304 -16.28 -1.98 -2.60
C GLN A 304 -14.97 -1.19 -2.63
N ALA A 305 -14.94 -0.05 -3.31
CA ALA A 305 -13.75 0.82 -3.33
C ALA A 305 -13.41 1.35 -1.93
N VAL A 306 -14.41 1.74 -1.13
CA VAL A 306 -14.20 2.17 0.26
C VAL A 306 -13.62 1.05 1.11
N ASP A 307 -14.11 -0.18 0.94
CA ASP A 307 -13.58 -1.35 1.65
C ASP A 307 -12.11 -1.64 1.32
N ILE A 308 -11.71 -1.44 0.07
CA ILE A 308 -10.34 -1.73 -0.38
C ILE A 308 -9.38 -0.61 0.01
N PHE A 309 -9.74 0.63 -0.30
CA PHE A 309 -8.80 1.76 -0.29
C PHE A 309 -8.91 2.64 0.96
N GLY A 310 -10.02 2.58 1.71
CA GLY A 310 -10.22 3.47 2.86
C GLY A 310 -10.07 4.95 2.45
N PHE A 311 -9.39 5.75 3.26
CA PHE A 311 -8.97 7.12 2.93
C PHE A 311 -7.48 7.21 2.54
N PHE A 312 -6.87 6.08 2.21
CA PHE A 312 -5.51 5.95 1.68
C PHE A 312 -5.51 4.86 0.61
N LEU A 313 -4.71 4.97 -0.43
CA LEU A 313 -4.69 4.01 -1.55
C LEU A 313 -3.91 2.75 -1.23
N ALA A 314 -2.79 2.91 -0.55
CA ALA A 314 -1.86 1.86 -0.16
C ALA A 314 -1.27 2.13 1.21
N SER A 315 -1.05 1.07 1.99
CA SER A 315 -0.29 1.17 3.24
C SER A 315 1.16 1.51 2.92
N ILE A 316 1.69 2.55 3.55
CA ILE A 316 3.10 2.93 3.41
C ILE A 316 3.92 2.07 4.38
N ASP A 317 4.91 1.37 3.87
CA ASP A 317 5.89 0.68 4.69
C ASP A 317 7.03 1.65 5.03
N MET A 318 7.35 1.77 6.31
CA MET A 318 8.59 2.40 6.74
C MET A 318 9.71 1.37 6.65
N ARG A 319 10.92 1.80 6.27
CA ARG A 319 12.13 0.95 6.29
C ARG A 319 13.35 1.76 6.68
N GLN A 320 14.23 1.15 7.48
CA GLN A 320 15.52 1.71 7.86
C GLN A 320 16.50 0.59 8.20
N ASP A 321 17.79 0.89 8.11
CA ASP A 321 18.90 0.01 8.48
C ASP A 321 18.99 -0.19 10.00
N SER A 322 19.31 -1.41 10.46
CA SER A 322 19.43 -1.76 11.88
C SER A 322 20.47 -0.92 12.61
N SER A 323 21.59 -0.61 11.96
CA SER A 323 22.65 0.22 12.53
C SER A 323 22.21 1.64 12.87
N VAL A 324 21.23 2.19 12.14
CA VAL A 324 20.64 3.50 12.44
C VAL A 324 19.78 3.42 13.70
N HIS A 325 19.01 2.35 13.87
CA HIS A 325 18.23 2.13 15.09
C HIS A 325 19.16 1.95 16.30
N GLU A 326 20.19 1.13 16.17
CA GLU A 326 21.21 0.94 17.22
C GLU A 326 21.83 2.27 17.64
N ALA A 327 22.27 3.09 16.69
CA ALA A 327 22.88 4.38 16.98
C ALA A 327 21.92 5.33 17.72
N CYS A 328 20.65 5.39 17.31
CA CYS A 328 19.63 6.20 17.96
C CYS A 328 19.34 5.72 19.40
N VAL A 329 19.21 4.41 19.59
CA VAL A 329 18.94 3.82 20.90
C VAL A 329 20.13 3.98 21.84
N ALA A 330 21.36 3.79 21.35
CA ALA A 330 22.58 4.05 22.11
C ALA A 330 22.62 5.48 22.65
N GLU A 331 22.28 6.48 21.82
CA GLU A 331 22.21 7.88 22.23
C GLU A 331 21.11 8.13 23.27
N LEU A 332 19.92 7.53 23.09
CA LEU A 332 18.82 7.65 24.05
C LEU A 332 19.21 7.07 25.43
N LEU A 333 19.80 5.88 25.47
CA LEU A 333 20.24 5.22 26.69
C LEU A 333 21.36 5.98 27.40
N ALA A 334 22.32 6.51 26.64
CA ALA A 334 23.40 7.33 27.18
C ALA A 334 22.87 8.67 27.73
N SER A 335 21.96 9.34 27.02
CA SER A 335 21.33 10.60 27.45
C SER A 335 20.53 10.45 28.75
N ALA A 336 19.92 9.27 28.95
CA ALA A 336 19.17 8.94 30.15
C ALA A 336 20.03 8.37 31.29
N ASN A 337 21.37 8.29 31.12
CA ASN A 337 22.33 7.68 32.05
C ASN A 337 22.01 6.22 32.40
N ILE A 338 21.46 5.46 31.47
CA ILE A 338 21.13 4.02 31.64
C ILE A 338 22.36 3.18 31.28
N VAL A 339 22.88 3.36 30.05
CA VAL A 339 24.10 2.71 29.55
C VAL A 339 24.89 3.75 28.75
N LYS A 340 26.19 3.88 29.03
CA LYS A 340 27.04 4.86 28.34
C LYS A 340 27.59 4.37 26.99
N ASP A 341 27.85 3.08 26.90
CA ASP A 341 28.45 2.44 25.73
C ASP A 341 27.63 1.19 25.38
N TYR A 342 26.47 1.42 24.78
CA TYR A 342 25.53 0.37 24.41
C TYR A 342 26.07 -0.53 23.30
N SER A 343 26.76 0.04 22.32
CA SER A 343 27.25 -0.72 21.15
C SER A 343 28.35 -1.73 21.49
N SER A 344 29.02 -1.58 22.65
CA SER A 344 30.03 -2.56 23.12
C SER A 344 29.45 -3.77 23.85
N LEU A 345 28.15 -3.76 24.15
CA LEU A 345 27.51 -4.85 24.89
C LEU A 345 27.36 -6.11 24.01
N SER A 346 27.39 -7.29 24.66
CA SER A 346 27.00 -8.54 23.99
C SER A 346 25.51 -8.56 23.66
N GLU A 347 25.09 -9.43 22.74
CA GLU A 347 23.69 -9.56 22.33
C GLU A 347 22.75 -9.81 23.53
N GLU A 348 23.15 -10.68 24.44
CA GLU A 348 22.39 -10.98 25.67
C GLU A 348 22.24 -9.72 26.55
N GLU A 349 23.31 -8.96 26.74
CA GLU A 349 23.28 -7.73 27.52
C GLU A 349 22.44 -6.66 26.86
N LYS A 350 22.54 -6.48 25.53
CA LYS A 350 21.66 -5.60 24.75
C LYS A 350 20.18 -5.95 24.97
N CYS A 351 19.82 -7.21 24.78
CA CYS A 351 18.45 -7.68 24.98
C CYS A 351 17.95 -7.44 26.42
N GLN A 352 18.78 -7.69 27.44
CA GLN A 352 18.40 -7.44 28.83
C GLN A 352 18.12 -5.96 29.10
N VAL A 353 18.98 -5.07 28.61
CA VAL A 353 18.79 -3.61 28.75
C VAL A 353 17.52 -3.16 28.05
N LEU A 354 17.31 -3.58 26.80
CA LEU A 354 16.14 -3.19 26.01
C LEU A 354 14.83 -3.70 26.61
N LEU A 355 14.79 -4.97 27.03
CA LEU A 355 13.61 -5.55 27.69
C LEU A 355 13.29 -4.83 29.01
N LYS A 356 14.29 -4.46 29.78
CA LYS A 356 14.08 -3.66 30.99
C LYS A 356 13.45 -2.30 30.67
N GLN A 357 13.92 -1.62 29.61
CA GLN A 357 13.34 -0.35 29.18
C GLN A 357 11.91 -0.50 28.63
N LEU A 358 11.59 -1.61 28.00
CA LEU A 358 10.27 -1.86 27.42
C LEU A 358 9.24 -2.29 28.49
N LEU A 359 9.66 -3.02 29.51
CA LEU A 359 8.76 -3.65 30.50
C LEU A 359 8.69 -2.90 31.84
N GLU A 360 9.79 -2.29 32.28
CA GLU A 360 9.90 -1.74 33.65
C GLU A 360 9.99 -0.21 33.67
N ASP A 361 10.39 0.43 32.58
CA ASP A 361 10.59 1.87 32.53
C ASP A 361 9.50 2.56 31.69
N PRO A 362 8.51 3.23 32.30
CA PRO A 362 7.45 3.91 31.54
C PRO A 362 7.90 5.24 30.93
N ARG A 363 9.13 5.71 31.19
CA ARG A 363 9.59 7.02 30.75
C ARG A 363 9.83 7.04 29.24
N ILE A 364 9.61 8.22 28.65
CA ILE A 364 10.03 8.57 27.31
C ILE A 364 11.46 9.13 27.42
N LEU A 365 12.46 8.38 26.92
CA LEU A 365 13.87 8.72 27.05
C LEU A 365 14.22 9.99 26.26
N SER A 366 13.55 10.23 25.14
CA SER A 366 13.71 11.43 24.31
C SER A 366 13.24 12.72 24.98
N ALA A 367 12.51 12.66 26.10
CA ALA A 367 12.07 13.83 26.86
C ALA A 367 13.20 14.50 27.67
N THR A 368 14.41 13.94 27.70
CA THR A 368 15.58 14.55 28.35
C THR A 368 15.95 15.88 27.71
N HIS A 369 16.51 16.80 28.51
CA HIS A 369 17.04 18.08 28.03
C HIS A 369 18.42 17.94 27.34
N ALA A 370 18.96 16.76 27.25
CA ALA A 370 20.22 16.50 26.55
C ALA A 370 20.13 16.89 25.07
N PRO A 371 21.15 17.52 24.50
CA PRO A 371 21.19 17.74 23.04
C PRO A 371 21.10 16.42 22.30
N LYS A 372 20.31 16.39 21.27
CA LYS A 372 20.13 15.21 20.41
C LYS A 372 20.88 15.41 19.10
N SER A 373 21.50 14.35 18.60
CA SER A 373 22.12 14.34 17.28
C SER A 373 21.07 14.63 16.19
N GLU A 374 21.53 15.10 15.04
CA GLU A 374 20.68 15.32 13.88
C GLU A 374 20.00 14.03 13.42
N LEU A 375 20.71 12.89 13.52
CA LEU A 375 20.19 11.57 13.20
C LEU A 375 19.00 11.20 14.09
N LEU A 376 19.18 11.28 15.41
CA LEU A 376 18.12 10.96 16.38
C LEU A 376 16.90 11.88 16.21
N GLN A 377 17.13 13.17 15.97
CA GLN A 377 16.03 14.12 15.74
C GLN A 377 15.22 13.74 14.48
N LYS A 378 15.89 13.43 13.39
CA LYS A 378 15.24 13.03 12.13
C LYS A 378 14.42 11.74 12.30
N GLU A 379 14.99 10.71 12.92
CA GLU A 379 14.30 9.43 13.11
C GLU A 379 13.09 9.58 14.04
N LEU A 380 13.22 10.29 15.16
CA LEU A 380 12.07 10.56 16.05
C LEU A 380 10.97 11.37 15.35
N GLU A 381 11.30 12.33 14.49
CA GLU A 381 10.32 13.13 13.77
C GLU A 381 9.53 12.28 12.76
N ILE A 382 10.18 11.31 12.11
CA ILE A 382 9.51 10.36 11.20
C ILE A 382 8.50 9.51 11.97
N PHE A 383 8.87 8.95 13.13
CA PHE A 383 7.94 8.14 13.93
C PHE A 383 6.79 8.98 14.51
N LYS A 384 7.04 10.22 14.93
CA LYS A 384 5.98 11.16 15.34
C LYS A 384 5.02 11.45 14.21
N THR A 385 5.55 11.70 13.01
CA THR A 385 4.74 11.91 11.80
C THR A 385 3.93 10.67 11.45
N ALA A 386 4.50 9.48 11.57
CA ALA A 386 3.77 8.23 11.35
C ALA A 386 2.57 8.10 12.32
N ARG A 387 2.77 8.42 13.61
CA ARG A 387 1.67 8.45 14.59
C ARG A 387 0.57 9.44 14.19
N GLN A 388 0.96 10.69 13.86
CA GLN A 388 0.01 11.71 13.45
C GLN A 388 -0.82 11.31 12.22
N LEU A 389 -0.18 10.69 11.23
CA LEU A 389 -0.85 10.19 10.02
C LEU A 389 -1.85 9.08 10.35
N LYS A 390 -1.49 8.16 11.24
CA LYS A 390 -2.41 7.11 11.71
C LYS A 390 -3.62 7.68 12.44
N ASP A 391 -3.39 8.69 13.27
CA ASP A 391 -4.47 9.36 14.03
C ASP A 391 -5.42 10.16 13.11
N ALA A 392 -4.92 10.72 12.01
CA ALA A 392 -5.68 11.59 11.12
C ALA A 392 -6.33 10.88 9.92
N ILE A 393 -5.67 9.87 9.35
CA ILE A 393 -6.12 9.18 8.12
C ILE A 393 -6.72 7.80 8.45
N GLY A 394 -6.12 7.09 9.42
CA GLY A 394 -6.55 5.77 9.85
C GLY A 394 -5.39 4.81 10.13
N GLU A 395 -5.66 3.80 10.94
CA GLU A 395 -4.66 2.85 11.43
C GLU A 395 -3.87 2.13 10.32
N ASP A 396 -4.48 1.91 9.19
CA ASP A 396 -3.92 1.11 8.10
C ASP A 396 -3.03 1.91 7.13
N VAL A 397 -2.91 3.23 7.29
CA VAL A 397 -2.05 4.06 6.42
C VAL A 397 -0.57 3.70 6.56
N ILE A 398 -0.14 3.29 7.76
CA ILE A 398 1.20 2.77 8.06
C ILE A 398 1.03 1.53 8.94
N LYS A 399 1.30 0.35 8.41
CA LYS A 399 1.10 -0.92 9.13
C LYS A 399 2.37 -1.45 9.75
N GLN A 400 3.52 -1.20 9.13
CA GLN A 400 4.76 -1.86 9.49
C GLN A 400 5.99 -0.99 9.29
N ASN A 401 7.04 -1.35 10.02
CA ASN A 401 8.39 -0.85 9.82
C ASN A 401 9.35 -2.03 9.61
N ILE A 402 10.06 -2.00 8.50
CA ILE A 402 11.00 -3.04 8.07
C ILE A 402 12.40 -2.64 8.55
N ILE A 403 13.13 -3.61 9.09
CA ILE A 403 14.52 -3.45 9.52
C ILE A 403 15.41 -4.12 8.49
N SER A 404 16.17 -3.34 7.72
CA SER A 404 17.19 -3.88 6.81
C SER A 404 18.39 -4.38 7.61
N HIS A 405 19.10 -5.39 7.10
CA HIS A 405 20.24 -6.02 7.77
C HIS A 405 19.90 -6.48 9.19
N SER A 406 18.73 -7.09 9.36
CA SER A 406 18.34 -7.64 10.66
C SER A 406 19.06 -8.97 10.90
N THR A 407 19.88 -9.03 11.94
CA THR A 407 20.72 -10.20 12.26
C THR A 407 20.40 -10.80 13.63
N SER A 408 19.82 -10.00 14.53
CA SER A 408 19.67 -10.35 15.93
C SER A 408 18.33 -9.91 16.53
N VAL A 409 18.04 -10.38 17.75
CA VAL A 409 16.83 -9.98 18.48
C VAL A 409 16.90 -8.52 18.93
N SER A 410 18.11 -8.04 19.27
CA SER A 410 18.30 -6.64 19.68
C SER A 410 17.84 -5.66 18.59
N ASP A 411 18.06 -5.95 17.31
CA ASP A 411 17.59 -5.10 16.20
C ASP A 411 16.07 -4.88 16.25
N LEU A 412 15.30 -5.93 16.58
CA LEU A 412 13.84 -5.81 16.69
C LEU A 412 13.42 -5.02 17.93
N LEU A 413 14.13 -5.22 19.06
CA LEU A 413 13.86 -4.52 20.30
C LEU A 413 14.30 -3.04 20.24
N GLU A 414 15.35 -2.71 19.53
CA GLU A 414 15.80 -1.34 19.27
C GLU A 414 14.71 -0.54 18.54
N LEU A 415 14.15 -1.12 17.46
CA LEU A 415 13.00 -0.49 16.81
C LEU A 415 11.82 -0.36 17.78
N ALA A 416 11.57 -1.35 18.64
CA ALA A 416 10.50 -1.25 19.64
C ALA A 416 10.71 -0.07 20.59
N ILE A 417 11.94 0.21 21.03
CA ILE A 417 12.28 1.41 21.82
C ILE A 417 11.90 2.69 21.04
N MET A 418 12.30 2.80 19.77
CA MET A 418 11.99 3.98 18.95
C MET A 418 10.48 4.18 18.77
N LEU A 419 9.72 3.10 18.59
CA LEU A 419 8.26 3.14 18.48
C LEU A 419 7.60 3.52 19.82
N LYS A 420 8.15 3.05 20.95
CA LYS A 420 7.68 3.42 22.29
C LYS A 420 7.85 4.92 22.55
N GLU A 421 8.95 5.53 22.12
CA GLU A 421 9.23 6.95 22.29
C GLU A 421 8.12 7.87 21.76
N VAL A 422 7.34 7.39 20.82
CA VAL A 422 6.25 8.15 20.20
C VAL A 422 4.87 7.55 20.46
N GLY A 423 4.77 6.47 21.26
CA GLY A 423 3.51 5.81 21.59
C GLY A 423 2.89 5.03 20.42
N LEU A 424 3.71 4.46 19.54
CA LEU A 424 3.29 3.52 18.49
C LEU A 424 3.35 2.06 18.95
N ILE A 425 3.99 1.80 20.09
CA ILE A 425 4.03 0.52 20.77
C ILE A 425 4.01 0.73 22.30
N ASP A 426 3.40 -0.18 23.01
CA ASP A 426 3.40 -0.23 24.47
C ASP A 426 3.41 -1.69 24.96
N GLU A 427 3.20 -1.90 26.26
CA GLU A 427 3.17 -3.23 26.86
C GLU A 427 1.97 -4.09 26.44
N GLU A 428 0.90 -3.48 25.97
CA GLU A 428 -0.36 -4.15 25.61
C GLU A 428 -0.47 -4.45 24.12
N GLY A 429 0.22 -3.67 23.26
CA GLY A 429 0.10 -3.87 21.83
C GLY A 429 1.00 -2.99 20.97
N ALA A 430 0.91 -3.19 19.67
CA ALA A 430 1.65 -2.44 18.68
C ALA A 430 0.71 -1.84 17.62
N ARG A 431 0.82 -0.54 17.37
CA ARG A 431 0.13 0.10 16.24
C ARG A 431 0.88 -0.13 14.92
N VAL A 432 2.20 -0.31 14.98
CA VAL A 432 3.07 -0.63 13.84
C VAL A 432 3.76 -1.96 14.10
N GLN A 433 3.74 -2.86 13.12
CA GLN A 433 4.41 -4.14 13.21
C GLN A 433 5.90 -3.99 12.94
N ILE A 434 6.72 -4.66 13.72
CA ILE A 434 8.17 -4.79 13.54
C ILE A 434 8.40 -5.94 12.56
N VAL A 435 9.09 -5.67 11.45
CA VAL A 435 9.33 -6.64 10.38
C VAL A 435 10.83 -6.78 10.12
N PRO A 436 11.45 -7.89 10.52
CA PRO A 436 12.85 -8.15 10.17
C PRO A 436 12.98 -8.47 8.68
N LEU A 437 14.05 -7.98 8.04
CA LEU A 437 14.47 -8.35 6.70
C LEU A 437 15.80 -9.11 6.77
N PHE A 438 15.78 -10.37 6.36
CA PHE A 438 16.95 -11.22 6.23
C PHE A 438 17.46 -11.18 4.79
N GLU A 439 18.69 -10.70 4.58
CA GLU A 439 19.20 -10.31 3.25
C GLU A 439 20.32 -11.19 2.74
N THR A 440 21.29 -11.57 3.58
CA THR A 440 22.41 -12.42 3.19
C THR A 440 22.10 -13.90 3.35
N ILE A 441 22.96 -14.78 2.81
CA ILE A 441 22.83 -16.23 3.04
C ILE A 441 22.95 -16.54 4.53
N GLU A 442 23.89 -15.88 5.23
CA GLU A 442 24.08 -16.05 6.67
C GLU A 442 22.87 -15.57 7.48
N ASP A 443 22.27 -14.42 7.13
CA ASP A 443 21.05 -13.93 7.81
C ASP A 443 19.89 -14.91 7.65
N LEU A 444 19.73 -15.48 6.44
CA LEU A 444 18.68 -16.46 6.16
C LEU A 444 18.89 -17.75 6.95
N ASP A 445 20.12 -18.23 7.08
CA ASP A 445 20.46 -19.42 7.85
C ASP A 445 20.21 -19.19 9.36
N ASN A 446 20.51 -17.99 9.88
CA ASN A 446 20.31 -17.61 11.28
C ASN A 446 18.87 -17.13 11.59
N SER A 447 18.04 -16.89 10.57
CA SER A 447 16.70 -16.31 10.73
C SER A 447 15.80 -17.09 11.70
N CYS A 448 15.94 -18.41 11.71
CA CYS A 448 15.17 -19.30 12.57
C CYS A 448 15.49 -19.10 14.04
N ASP A 449 16.76 -19.04 14.40
CA ASP A 449 17.21 -18.84 15.78
C ASP A 449 16.78 -17.46 16.28
N THR A 450 16.92 -16.42 15.45
CA THR A 450 16.50 -15.06 15.76
C THR A 450 14.99 -15.01 16.00
N MET A 451 14.18 -15.58 15.09
CA MET A 451 12.74 -15.56 15.23
C MET A 451 12.22 -16.44 16.36
N GLU A 452 12.83 -17.58 16.62
CA GLU A 452 12.46 -18.42 17.76
C GLU A 452 12.68 -17.70 19.09
N LYS A 453 13.82 -17.04 19.26
CA LYS A 453 14.11 -16.20 20.43
C LYS A 453 13.11 -15.04 20.54
N TYR A 454 12.86 -14.30 19.46
CA TYR A 454 11.94 -13.18 19.47
C TYR A 454 10.50 -13.61 19.81
N LEU A 455 9.99 -14.68 19.16
CA LEU A 455 8.65 -15.20 19.41
C LEU A 455 8.49 -15.81 20.83
N SER A 456 9.58 -16.17 21.49
CA SER A 456 9.54 -16.63 22.88
C SER A 456 9.37 -15.51 23.91
N LEU A 457 9.60 -14.25 23.52
CA LEU A 457 9.47 -13.10 24.42
C LEU A 457 7.98 -12.79 24.72
N PRO A 458 7.56 -12.74 25.99
CA PRO A 458 6.17 -12.47 26.34
C PRO A 458 5.64 -11.13 25.79
N ILE A 459 6.49 -10.10 25.72
CA ILE A 459 6.11 -8.80 25.17
C ILE A 459 5.89 -8.87 23.66
N ALA A 460 6.74 -9.58 22.93
CA ALA A 460 6.58 -9.79 21.49
C ALA A 460 5.29 -10.54 21.17
N GLN A 461 4.95 -11.55 21.98
CA GLN A 461 3.67 -12.28 21.84
C GLN A 461 2.45 -11.36 22.00
N LYS A 462 2.47 -10.41 22.94
CA LYS A 462 1.40 -9.39 23.08
C LYS A 462 1.30 -8.51 21.84
N TRP A 463 2.42 -8.02 21.32
CA TRP A 463 2.44 -7.21 20.10
C TRP A 463 1.89 -7.96 18.89
N ILE A 464 2.27 -9.24 18.73
CA ILE A 464 1.79 -10.10 17.65
C ILE A 464 0.30 -10.44 17.84
N ALA A 465 -0.14 -10.69 19.06
CA ALA A 465 -1.56 -10.91 19.36
C ALA A 465 -2.42 -9.69 19.00
N SER A 466 -1.94 -8.46 19.24
CA SER A 466 -2.62 -7.22 18.81
C SER A 466 -2.74 -7.08 17.29
N LYS A 467 -1.99 -7.90 16.53
CA LYS A 467 -2.03 -8.01 15.06
C LYS A 467 -2.69 -9.32 14.59
N ASN A 468 -3.65 -9.85 15.34
CA ASN A 468 -4.37 -11.08 15.01
C ASN A 468 -3.47 -12.32 14.88
N ASN A 469 -2.39 -12.40 15.66
CA ASN A 469 -1.37 -13.46 15.63
C ASN A 469 -0.67 -13.61 14.26
N TYR A 470 -0.47 -12.50 13.54
CA TYR A 470 0.36 -12.46 12.33
C TYR A 470 1.71 -11.82 12.63
N GLN A 471 2.77 -12.46 12.16
CA GLN A 471 4.12 -11.89 12.11
C GLN A 471 4.61 -11.89 10.66
N GLU A 472 5.00 -10.73 10.16
CA GLU A 472 5.60 -10.60 8.85
C GLU A 472 7.12 -10.68 8.94
N ILE A 473 7.73 -11.37 7.97
CA ILE A 473 9.18 -11.51 7.79
C ILE A 473 9.48 -11.20 6.34
N MET A 474 10.38 -10.26 6.10
CA MET A 474 10.82 -9.94 4.76
C MET A 474 12.04 -10.77 4.39
N LEU A 475 12.08 -11.22 3.14
CA LEU A 475 13.13 -12.03 2.56
C LEU A 475 13.82 -11.28 1.42
N GLY A 476 15.15 -11.13 1.51
CA GLY A 476 15.97 -10.44 0.52
C GLY A 476 16.41 -11.37 -0.60
N TYR A 477 15.99 -11.09 -1.83
CA TYR A 477 16.33 -11.87 -3.02
C TYR A 477 17.56 -11.35 -3.72
N SER A 478 17.66 -10.03 -3.90
CA SER A 478 18.76 -9.40 -4.64
C SER A 478 20.08 -9.55 -3.91
N ASP A 479 20.08 -9.33 -2.61
CA ASP A 479 21.29 -9.29 -1.80
C ASP A 479 21.80 -10.70 -1.49
N SER A 480 20.92 -11.66 -1.18
CA SER A 480 21.28 -13.07 -1.07
C SER A 480 21.81 -13.64 -2.40
N ASN A 481 21.29 -13.18 -3.55
CA ASN A 481 21.82 -13.58 -4.86
C ASN A 481 23.22 -13.01 -5.13
N LYS A 482 23.49 -11.77 -4.73
CA LYS A 482 24.84 -11.18 -4.81
C LYS A 482 25.84 -11.86 -3.86
N ASP A 483 25.37 -12.24 -2.68
CA ASP A 483 26.19 -12.89 -1.65
C ASP A 483 26.57 -14.33 -2.01
N GLY A 484 25.60 -15.17 -2.41
CA GLY A 484 25.78 -16.61 -2.58
C GLY A 484 25.57 -17.16 -3.99
N GLY A 485 25.18 -16.32 -4.95
CA GLY A 485 24.78 -16.74 -6.30
C GLY A 485 23.34 -17.23 -6.36
N TYR A 486 22.81 -17.31 -7.57
CA TYR A 486 21.38 -17.54 -7.82
C TYR A 486 20.84 -18.85 -7.20
N LEU A 487 21.56 -19.96 -7.40
CA LEU A 487 21.10 -21.27 -6.91
C LEU A 487 21.07 -21.33 -5.38
N SER A 488 22.12 -20.81 -4.74
CA SER A 488 22.21 -20.76 -3.27
C SER A 488 21.13 -19.86 -2.68
N SER A 489 20.94 -18.67 -3.25
CA SER A 489 19.87 -17.76 -2.83
C SER A 489 18.49 -18.42 -2.92
N CYS A 490 18.13 -19.00 -4.07
CA CYS A 490 16.82 -19.63 -4.25
C CYS A 490 16.59 -20.78 -3.26
N TRP A 491 17.60 -21.59 -3.02
CA TRP A 491 17.47 -22.75 -2.14
C TRP A 491 17.42 -22.35 -0.67
N THR A 492 18.29 -21.44 -0.22
CA THR A 492 18.29 -20.95 1.17
C THR A 492 16.98 -20.22 1.49
N LEU A 493 16.47 -19.40 0.58
CA LEU A 493 15.15 -18.77 0.71
C LEU A 493 14.03 -19.82 0.82
N TYR A 494 14.08 -20.87 0.05
CA TYR A 494 13.10 -21.95 0.10
C TYR A 494 13.11 -22.65 1.47
N LYS A 495 14.29 -23.03 1.97
CA LYS A 495 14.45 -23.68 3.29
C LYS A 495 14.09 -22.77 4.44
N ALA A 496 14.52 -21.50 4.43
CA ALA A 496 14.19 -20.54 5.46
C ALA A 496 12.65 -20.38 5.62
N GLN A 497 11.91 -20.32 4.52
CA GLN A 497 10.45 -20.25 4.57
C GLN A 497 9.82 -21.49 5.21
N GLN A 498 10.29 -22.70 4.89
CA GLN A 498 9.78 -23.93 5.51
C GLN A 498 10.02 -23.93 7.02
N GLN A 499 11.23 -23.60 7.43
CA GLN A 499 11.64 -23.62 8.83
C GLN A 499 10.93 -22.52 9.65
N LEU A 500 10.88 -21.29 9.12
CA LEU A 500 10.17 -20.19 9.77
C LEU A 500 8.66 -20.45 9.89
N THR A 501 8.05 -21.12 8.90
CA THR A 501 6.65 -21.55 8.99
C THR A 501 6.46 -22.55 10.15
N ALA A 502 7.37 -23.51 10.31
CA ALA A 502 7.32 -24.48 11.40
C ALA A 502 7.50 -23.81 12.77
N ILE A 503 8.37 -22.81 12.87
CA ILE A 503 8.55 -22.00 14.10
C ILE A 503 7.25 -21.22 14.40
N GLY A 504 6.65 -20.58 13.41
CA GLY A 504 5.35 -19.91 13.58
C GLY A 504 4.30 -20.86 14.15
N ASP A 505 4.17 -22.07 13.60
CA ASP A 505 3.25 -23.09 14.11
C ASP A 505 3.53 -23.45 15.58
N LYS A 506 4.82 -23.56 15.96
CA LYS A 506 5.22 -23.86 17.34
C LYS A 506 4.70 -22.82 18.35
N PHE A 507 4.67 -21.54 17.97
CA PHE A 507 4.21 -20.44 18.81
C PHE A 507 2.73 -20.04 18.56
N GLY A 508 2.00 -20.71 17.67
CA GLY A 508 0.64 -20.34 17.28
C GLY A 508 0.56 -19.02 16.51
N VAL A 509 1.64 -18.64 15.86
CA VAL A 509 1.79 -17.40 15.08
C VAL A 509 1.74 -17.72 13.58
N LYS A 510 0.93 -16.99 12.84
CA LYS A 510 0.91 -17.09 11.37
C LYS A 510 2.03 -16.25 10.78
N ILE A 511 3.06 -16.89 10.24
CA ILE A 511 4.11 -16.19 9.52
C ILE A 511 3.60 -15.78 8.13
N THR A 512 3.80 -14.54 7.79
CA THR A 512 3.56 -13.97 6.46
C THR A 512 4.89 -13.59 5.85
N PHE A 513 5.18 -14.09 4.65
CA PHE A 513 6.40 -13.72 3.95
C PHE A 513 6.18 -12.51 3.05
N PHE A 514 7.08 -11.55 3.17
CA PHE A 514 7.21 -10.43 2.27
C PHE A 514 8.42 -10.69 1.35
N HIS A 515 8.15 -10.99 0.10
CA HIS A 515 9.17 -11.34 -0.89
C HIS A 515 9.72 -10.08 -1.54
N GLY A 516 10.97 -9.73 -1.20
CA GLY A 516 11.75 -8.66 -1.83
C GLY A 516 12.22 -9.01 -3.24
N ARG A 517 11.31 -9.49 -4.10
CA ARG A 517 11.62 -9.96 -5.45
C ARG A 517 12.00 -8.84 -6.38
N GLY A 518 13.05 -9.09 -7.19
CA GLY A 518 13.33 -8.24 -8.33
C GLY A 518 12.31 -8.37 -9.47
N GLY A 519 12.26 -7.38 -10.36
CA GLY A 519 11.41 -7.40 -11.56
C GLY A 519 11.94 -8.33 -12.65
N THR A 520 13.24 -8.59 -12.67
CA THR A 520 13.92 -9.42 -13.68
C THR A 520 14.59 -10.64 -13.05
N VAL A 521 14.89 -11.66 -13.89
CA VAL A 521 15.57 -12.89 -13.45
C VAL A 521 16.91 -12.59 -12.78
N GLY A 522 17.70 -11.65 -13.31
CA GLY A 522 18.99 -11.24 -12.74
C GLY A 522 18.89 -10.56 -11.35
N ARG A 523 17.69 -10.28 -10.88
CA ARG A 523 17.38 -9.76 -9.55
C ARG A 523 16.51 -10.71 -8.72
N GLY A 524 16.57 -12.01 -9.02
CA GLY A 524 15.71 -13.00 -8.38
C GLY A 524 14.23 -12.90 -8.78
N GLY A 525 13.92 -12.24 -9.91
CA GLY A 525 12.59 -12.13 -10.49
C GLY A 525 12.24 -13.29 -11.42
N GLY A 526 11.09 -13.20 -12.10
CA GLY A 526 10.59 -14.18 -13.07
C GLY A 526 9.08 -14.04 -13.24
N PRO A 527 8.43 -14.87 -14.06
CA PRO A 527 6.99 -14.86 -14.18
C PRO A 527 6.33 -14.98 -12.80
N THR A 528 5.39 -14.09 -12.50
CA THR A 528 4.85 -13.94 -11.13
C THR A 528 4.05 -15.17 -10.69
N TYR A 529 3.31 -15.78 -11.63
CA TYR A 529 2.50 -16.97 -11.33
C TYR A 529 3.38 -18.16 -10.89
N GLU A 530 4.40 -18.49 -11.67
CA GLU A 530 5.32 -19.57 -11.40
C GLU A 530 6.09 -19.34 -10.10
N ALA A 531 6.50 -18.10 -9.87
CA ALA A 531 7.22 -17.73 -8.67
C ALA A 531 6.39 -17.90 -7.39
N ILE A 532 5.10 -17.61 -7.42
CA ILE A 532 4.21 -17.83 -6.28
C ILE A 532 3.92 -19.33 -6.12
N THR A 533 3.64 -20.03 -7.20
CA THR A 533 3.30 -21.47 -7.15
C THR A 533 4.50 -22.35 -6.81
N SER A 534 5.73 -21.89 -7.00
CA SER A 534 6.96 -22.60 -6.61
C SER A 534 7.37 -22.40 -5.13
N GLN A 535 6.69 -21.53 -4.38
CA GLN A 535 7.01 -21.35 -2.96
C GLN A 535 6.79 -22.64 -2.15
N PRO A 536 7.45 -22.82 -0.99
CA PRO A 536 7.25 -24.00 -0.15
C PRO A 536 5.78 -24.24 0.21
N LEU A 537 5.42 -25.50 0.44
CA LEU A 537 4.10 -25.83 0.96
C LEU A 537 3.87 -25.14 2.31
N ARG A 538 2.68 -24.59 2.53
CA ARG A 538 2.28 -23.89 3.75
C ARG A 538 2.97 -22.54 4.00
N SER A 539 3.90 -22.07 3.12
CA SER A 539 4.48 -20.74 3.25
C SER A 539 3.48 -19.62 2.91
N ILE A 540 2.43 -19.94 2.15
CA ILE A 540 1.30 -19.06 1.88
C ILE A 540 0.09 -19.62 2.61
N ASN A 541 -0.23 -19.05 3.77
CA ASN A 541 -1.41 -19.43 4.54
C ASN A 541 -2.67 -18.74 4.01
N ASP A 542 -2.77 -17.44 4.23
CA ASP A 542 -3.88 -16.60 3.76
C ASP A 542 -3.40 -15.20 3.33
N ARG A 543 -2.10 -14.94 3.41
CA ARG A 543 -1.49 -13.67 3.01
C ARG A 543 -0.12 -13.90 2.35
N ILE A 544 0.16 -13.08 1.33
CA ILE A 544 1.48 -12.97 0.71
C ILE A 544 1.73 -11.50 0.34
N ARG A 545 2.95 -11.04 0.56
CA ARG A 545 3.41 -9.73 0.10
C ARG A 545 4.58 -9.89 -0.86
N LEU A 546 4.63 -9.03 -1.86
CA LEU A 546 5.71 -9.05 -2.84
C LEU A 546 5.98 -7.64 -3.38
N THR A 547 7.25 -7.32 -3.59
CA THR A 547 7.64 -6.06 -4.22
C THR A 547 7.31 -6.08 -5.71
N GLU A 548 6.74 -4.98 -6.18
CA GLU A 548 6.64 -4.64 -7.60
C GLU A 548 7.56 -3.46 -7.86
N GLN A 549 8.69 -3.74 -8.52
CA GLN A 549 9.73 -2.73 -8.75
C GLN A 549 9.34 -1.75 -9.84
N GLY A 550 9.74 -0.49 -9.68
CA GLY A 550 9.39 0.61 -10.58
C GLY A 550 9.59 0.32 -12.07
N GLU A 551 10.61 -0.47 -12.42
CA GLU A 551 10.91 -0.87 -13.81
C GLU A 551 9.81 -1.70 -14.48
N VAL A 552 9.02 -2.46 -13.70
CA VAL A 552 7.96 -3.35 -14.23
C VAL A 552 6.55 -2.78 -14.05
N ILE A 553 6.37 -1.78 -13.18
CA ILE A 553 5.05 -1.21 -12.86
C ILE A 553 4.37 -0.68 -14.13
N GLY A 554 5.09 0.06 -14.98
CA GLY A 554 4.55 0.60 -16.22
C GLY A 554 4.02 -0.47 -17.18
N ASN A 555 4.75 -1.58 -17.32
CA ASN A 555 4.37 -2.68 -18.21
C ASN A 555 3.20 -3.50 -17.65
N LYS A 556 3.21 -3.77 -16.35
CA LYS A 556 2.18 -4.59 -15.70
C LYS A 556 0.87 -3.83 -15.44
N TYR A 557 0.98 -2.54 -15.07
CA TYR A 557 -0.12 -1.77 -14.50
C TYR A 557 -0.39 -0.45 -15.22
N GLY A 558 0.26 -0.19 -16.35
CA GLY A 558 0.16 1.06 -17.10
C GLY A 558 -1.21 1.32 -17.75
N ASN A 559 -2.04 0.29 -17.89
CA ASN A 559 -3.42 0.41 -18.32
C ASN A 559 -4.32 -0.56 -17.55
N LYS A 560 -5.63 -0.29 -17.54
CA LYS A 560 -6.59 -1.04 -16.73
C LYS A 560 -6.69 -2.53 -17.08
N ASP A 561 -6.55 -2.91 -18.33
CA ASP A 561 -6.70 -4.30 -18.76
C ASP A 561 -5.47 -5.12 -18.38
N ALA A 562 -4.27 -4.55 -18.58
CA ALA A 562 -3.02 -5.15 -18.13
C ALA A 562 -2.98 -5.24 -16.59
N ALA A 563 -3.41 -4.20 -15.89
CA ALA A 563 -3.50 -4.21 -14.44
C ALA A 563 -4.45 -5.31 -13.95
N TYR A 564 -5.65 -5.39 -14.51
CA TYR A 564 -6.61 -6.45 -14.16
C TYR A 564 -6.01 -7.84 -14.35
N TYR A 565 -5.43 -8.12 -15.52
CA TYR A 565 -4.81 -9.41 -15.85
C TYR A 565 -3.68 -9.77 -14.86
N ASN A 566 -2.75 -8.84 -14.61
CA ASN A 566 -1.62 -9.13 -13.72
C ASN A 566 -2.07 -9.32 -12.26
N LEU A 567 -3.06 -8.56 -11.79
CA LEU A 567 -3.62 -8.72 -10.46
C LEU A 567 -4.40 -10.03 -10.31
N GLU A 568 -5.16 -10.42 -11.34
CA GLU A 568 -5.86 -11.72 -11.39
C GLU A 568 -4.85 -12.88 -11.32
N MET A 569 -3.75 -12.80 -12.06
CA MET A 569 -2.67 -13.81 -12.02
C MET A 569 -2.05 -13.94 -10.63
N LEU A 570 -1.86 -12.84 -9.90
CA LEU A 570 -1.37 -12.84 -8.52
C LEU A 570 -2.34 -13.60 -7.58
N VAL A 571 -3.63 -13.27 -7.64
CA VAL A 571 -4.65 -13.91 -6.80
C VAL A 571 -4.80 -15.38 -7.15
N SER A 572 -4.85 -15.71 -8.44
CA SER A 572 -4.99 -17.08 -8.92
C SER A 572 -3.82 -17.97 -8.50
N ALA A 573 -2.58 -17.45 -8.60
CA ALA A 573 -1.38 -18.16 -8.16
C ALA A 573 -1.41 -18.44 -6.65
N ALA A 574 -1.78 -17.45 -5.84
CA ALA A 574 -1.87 -17.60 -4.39
C ALA A 574 -2.96 -18.61 -3.99
N ILE A 575 -4.14 -18.56 -4.61
CA ILE A 575 -5.22 -19.55 -4.39
C ILE A 575 -4.72 -20.95 -4.75
N ASN A 576 -4.10 -21.10 -5.94
CA ASN A 576 -3.60 -22.40 -6.39
C ASN A 576 -2.58 -22.97 -5.39
N ARG A 577 -1.64 -22.13 -4.91
CA ARG A 577 -0.64 -22.57 -3.93
C ARG A 577 -1.26 -22.98 -2.59
N MET A 578 -2.20 -22.21 -2.09
CA MET A 578 -2.93 -22.53 -0.85
C MET A 578 -3.69 -23.88 -0.95
N ILE A 579 -4.37 -24.15 -2.06
CA ILE A 579 -5.10 -25.39 -2.26
C ILE A 579 -4.14 -26.58 -2.39
N SER A 580 -3.03 -26.41 -3.10
CA SER A 580 -2.03 -27.46 -3.31
C SER A 580 -1.34 -27.86 -2.00
N SER A 581 -1.24 -26.95 -1.02
CA SER A 581 -0.62 -27.22 0.29
C SER A 581 -1.35 -28.29 1.11
N LYS A 582 -2.58 -28.65 0.74
CA LYS A 582 -3.38 -29.69 1.41
C LYS A 582 -3.11 -31.11 0.91
N LYS A 583 -2.22 -31.32 -0.06
CA LYS A 583 -2.05 -32.58 -0.81
C LYS A 583 -0.63 -33.16 -0.76
N SER A 584 0.22 -32.92 0.26
CA SER A 584 1.61 -33.36 0.19
C SER A 584 1.88 -34.73 0.81
N ASP A 585 2.67 -35.56 0.10
CA ASP A 585 3.30 -36.80 0.58
C ASP A 585 4.73 -36.49 1.10
N SER A 586 5.05 -36.93 2.33
CA SER A 586 6.24 -36.47 3.09
C SER A 586 7.55 -37.23 2.83
N ASP A 587 7.54 -38.45 2.28
CA ASP A 587 8.72 -39.32 2.33
C ASP A 587 9.73 -39.15 1.18
N THR A 588 9.31 -38.69 0.02
CA THR A 588 10.20 -38.44 -1.12
C THR A 588 10.93 -37.08 -1.04
N THR A 589 10.44 -36.18 -0.21
CA THR A 589 10.95 -34.80 -0.10
C THR A 589 12.36 -34.74 0.52
N ASN A 590 12.60 -35.53 1.57
CA ASN A 590 13.85 -35.49 2.34
C ASN A 590 15.10 -35.93 1.54
N GLU A 591 14.98 -36.86 0.60
CA GLU A 591 16.11 -37.30 -0.21
C GLU A 591 16.51 -36.24 -1.25
N TYR A 592 15.51 -35.63 -1.88
CA TYR A 592 15.77 -34.53 -2.83
C TYR A 592 16.39 -33.32 -2.15
N GLU A 593 15.91 -32.95 -0.97
CA GLU A 593 16.46 -31.83 -0.19
C GLU A 593 17.93 -32.08 0.15
N ARG A 594 18.29 -33.29 0.60
CA ARG A 594 19.68 -33.63 0.90
C ARG A 594 20.60 -33.53 -0.34
N VAL A 595 20.14 -33.97 -1.49
CA VAL A 595 20.90 -33.83 -2.74
C VAL A 595 21.06 -32.36 -3.12
N MET A 596 19.99 -31.58 -3.01
CA MET A 596 20.03 -30.15 -3.27
C MET A 596 20.98 -29.42 -2.34
N ASP A 597 21.01 -29.74 -1.03
CA ASP A 597 21.97 -29.15 -0.09
C ASP A 597 23.43 -29.36 -0.55
N GLN A 598 23.77 -30.54 -1.04
CA GLN A 598 25.13 -30.82 -1.54
C GLN A 598 25.47 -30.01 -2.80
N VAL A 599 24.52 -29.92 -3.76
CA VAL A 599 24.69 -29.16 -4.98
C VAL A 599 24.82 -27.68 -4.71
N VAL A 600 23.97 -27.16 -3.84
CA VAL A 600 23.94 -25.75 -3.43
C VAL A 600 25.22 -25.35 -2.70
N ASN A 601 25.69 -26.16 -1.74
CA ASN A 601 26.94 -25.90 -1.03
C ASN A 601 28.12 -25.82 -1.98
N ARG A 602 28.19 -26.72 -2.99
CA ARG A 602 29.24 -26.67 -4.01
C ARG A 602 29.12 -25.46 -4.91
N SER A 603 27.90 -25.09 -5.32
CA SER A 603 27.62 -23.88 -6.11
C SER A 603 28.03 -22.61 -5.36
N TYR A 604 27.69 -22.52 -4.07
CA TYR A 604 28.06 -21.40 -3.20
C TYR A 604 29.57 -21.19 -3.15
N GLN A 605 30.33 -22.26 -2.88
CA GLN A 605 31.79 -22.20 -2.84
C GLN A 605 32.37 -21.69 -4.16
N ILE A 606 31.94 -22.28 -5.31
CA ILE A 606 32.42 -21.87 -6.62
C ILE A 606 32.09 -20.40 -6.91
N TYR A 607 30.89 -19.96 -6.57
CA TYR A 607 30.48 -18.56 -6.73
C TYR A 607 31.34 -17.61 -5.89
N ARG A 608 31.56 -17.95 -4.62
CA ARG A 608 32.38 -17.15 -3.71
C ARG A 608 33.82 -17.06 -4.16
N ASP A 609 34.40 -18.17 -4.56
CA ASP A 609 35.77 -18.22 -5.11
C ASP A 609 35.90 -17.35 -6.38
N LEU A 610 34.87 -17.33 -7.24
CA LEU A 610 34.89 -16.56 -8.48
C LEU A 610 34.73 -15.05 -8.25
N VAL A 611 33.90 -14.65 -7.30
CA VAL A 611 33.50 -13.24 -7.11
C VAL A 611 34.35 -12.54 -6.04
N PHE A 612 34.77 -13.24 -5.00
CA PHE A 612 35.44 -12.68 -3.82
C PHE A 612 36.86 -13.26 -3.61
N GLY A 613 37.24 -14.35 -4.29
CA GLY A 613 38.56 -14.93 -4.28
C GLY A 613 39.42 -14.32 -5.37
#